data_d7f3c4d63fdb709c742c27fa55c4ef09
#
_entry.id   d7f3c4d63fdb709c742c27fa55c4ef09
#
_cell.length_a   1.000
_cell.length_b   1.000
_cell.length_c   1.000
_cell.angle_alpha   90.00
_cell.angle_beta   90.00
_cell.angle_gamma   90.00
#
_symmetry.space_group_name_H-M   'P 1'
#
loop_
_entity.id
_entity.type
_entity.pdbx_description
1 polymer ?
#
loop_
_entity_poly.entity_id
_entity_poly.type
_entity_poly.pdbx_seq_one_letter_code
_entity_poly.pdbx_strand_id
1 'polypeptide(L)'
;MPSNCAENWNKQSGIPYGMAFYKNSYVGRTFIKPKQSQRESSVKIKLNVIEEVVRDNRIVMVDDSIVRGTTCANIIKMLKRAGAKEVHVRISSPPFLYSCYFGTDVPSNEQLIAHSRTTEEIRELIGADSLGYMEIDKLKNMVGSLGYCDACFTGNYPMEVPGRDISHAFE
;
A
#
# COMPACT_ATOMS: atom_id res chain seq x y z
N MET A 1 -4.23 -9.70 0.68
CA MET A 1 -5.15 -8.94 -0.17
C MET A 1 -6.38 -9.74 -0.41
N PRO A 2 -7.56 -9.19 -0.32
CA PRO A 2 -8.74 -9.87 -0.78
C PRO A 2 -8.69 -9.95 -2.32
N SER A 3 -8.74 -11.15 -2.87
CA SER A 3 -8.88 -11.45 -4.30
C SER A 3 -10.01 -10.63 -4.94
N ASN A 4 -11.04 -10.33 -4.18
CA ASN A 4 -12.23 -9.58 -4.59
C ASN A 4 -11.96 -8.18 -5.16
N CYS A 5 -10.94 -7.43 -4.67
CA CYS A 5 -10.63 -6.10 -5.22
C CYS A 5 -10.06 -6.19 -6.63
N ALA A 6 -9.13 -7.11 -6.88
CA ALA A 6 -8.53 -7.30 -8.19
C ALA A 6 -9.53 -7.92 -9.19
N GLU A 7 -10.42 -8.81 -8.74
CA GLU A 7 -11.49 -9.36 -9.57
C GLU A 7 -12.53 -8.29 -9.96
N ASN A 8 -12.90 -7.40 -9.04
CA ASN A 8 -13.80 -6.29 -9.34
C ASN A 8 -13.16 -5.27 -10.28
N TRP A 9 -11.86 -5.01 -10.12
CA TRP A 9 -11.10 -4.19 -11.07
C TRP A 9 -11.13 -4.79 -12.48
N ASN A 10 -10.94 -6.11 -12.63
CA ASN A 10 -11.07 -6.81 -13.92
C ASN A 10 -12.43 -6.54 -14.59
N LYS A 11 -13.52 -6.71 -13.84
CA LYS A 11 -14.89 -6.51 -14.38
C LYS A 11 -15.11 -5.08 -14.89
N GLN A 12 -14.52 -4.09 -14.25
CA GLN A 12 -14.71 -2.68 -14.61
C GLN A 12 -13.74 -2.19 -15.70
N SER A 13 -12.50 -2.66 -15.68
CA SER A 13 -11.44 -2.19 -16.58
C SER A 13 -11.29 -3.04 -17.85
N GLY A 14 -11.80 -4.26 -17.86
CA GLY A 14 -11.55 -5.25 -18.91
C GLY A 14 -10.12 -5.83 -18.89
N ILE A 15 -9.27 -5.45 -17.92
CA ILE A 15 -7.91 -5.99 -17.79
C ILE A 15 -7.99 -7.38 -17.14
N PRO A 16 -7.47 -8.45 -17.76
CA PRO A 16 -7.56 -9.80 -17.21
C PRO A 16 -6.96 -9.91 -15.81
N TYR A 17 -7.65 -10.59 -14.91
CA TYR A 17 -7.14 -10.91 -13.57
C TYR A 17 -6.20 -12.12 -13.65
N GLY A 18 -5.06 -12.02 -12.98
CA GLY A 18 -4.10 -13.09 -12.85
C GLY A 18 -3.53 -13.18 -11.42
N MET A 19 -3.34 -14.38 -10.93
CA MET A 19 -2.70 -14.61 -9.63
C MET A 19 -1.17 -14.63 -9.82
N ALA A 20 -0.52 -13.48 -9.61
CA ALA A 20 0.92 -13.32 -9.79
C ALA A 20 1.75 -13.80 -8.59
N PHE A 21 1.13 -14.02 -7.43
CA PHE A 21 1.82 -14.40 -6.20
C PHE A 21 1.17 -15.60 -5.52
N TYR A 22 2.03 -16.51 -5.06
CA TYR A 22 1.68 -17.55 -4.10
C TYR A 22 2.15 -17.14 -2.70
N LYS A 23 1.22 -17.11 -1.73
CA LYS A 23 1.52 -16.76 -0.34
C LYS A 23 1.81 -18.01 0.47
N ASN A 24 2.99 -18.08 1.09
CA ASN A 24 3.29 -19.11 2.05
C ASN A 24 2.55 -18.82 3.38
N SER A 25 1.55 -19.66 3.70
CA SER A 25 0.69 -19.49 4.88
C SER A 25 1.41 -19.78 6.21
N TYR A 26 2.54 -20.47 6.20
CA TYR A 26 3.32 -20.79 7.40
C TYR A 26 4.11 -19.60 7.95
N VAL A 27 4.24 -18.52 7.19
CA VAL A 27 4.93 -17.30 7.63
C VAL A 27 3.92 -16.28 8.14
N GLY A 28 3.94 -15.99 9.45
CA GLY A 28 3.06 -15.03 10.13
C GLY A 28 3.23 -13.57 9.66
N ARG A 29 2.52 -12.64 10.32
CA ARG A 29 2.58 -11.19 10.01
C ARG A 29 4.00 -10.64 10.22
N THR A 30 4.59 -10.03 9.18
CA THR A 30 6.00 -9.61 9.13
C THR A 30 6.25 -8.19 9.65
N PHE A 31 5.21 -7.33 9.73
CA PHE A 31 5.39 -5.93 10.17
C PHE A 31 5.53 -5.79 11.70
N ILE A 32 5.35 -6.85 12.46
CA ILE A 32 5.52 -6.87 13.93
C ILE A 32 7.01 -7.08 14.30
N LYS A 33 7.89 -7.36 13.32
CA LYS A 33 9.32 -7.58 13.60
C LYS A 33 10.07 -6.25 13.75
N PRO A 34 10.88 -6.07 14.81
CA PRO A 34 11.48 -4.78 15.14
C PRO A 34 12.59 -4.34 14.19
N LYS A 35 13.35 -5.25 13.53
CA LYS A 35 14.46 -4.90 12.65
C LYS A 35 14.06 -4.86 11.16
N GLN A 36 14.48 -3.81 10.44
CA GLN A 36 14.21 -3.61 9.01
C GLN A 36 14.70 -4.76 8.14
N SER A 37 15.92 -5.26 8.37
CA SER A 37 16.50 -6.40 7.65
C SER A 37 15.71 -7.69 7.81
N GLN A 38 15.08 -7.90 8.98
CA GLN A 38 14.23 -9.06 9.24
C GLN A 38 12.87 -8.94 8.52
N ARG A 39 12.35 -7.70 8.33
CA ARG A 39 11.12 -7.44 7.56
C ARG A 39 11.33 -7.75 6.08
N GLU A 40 12.43 -7.31 5.49
CA GLU A 40 12.78 -7.55 4.08
C GLU A 40 12.99 -9.04 3.77
N SER A 41 13.72 -9.75 4.61
CA SER A 41 13.91 -11.20 4.49
C SER A 41 12.58 -11.97 4.62
N SER A 42 11.70 -11.52 5.52
CA SER A 42 10.40 -12.15 5.75
C SER A 42 9.41 -11.94 4.61
N VAL A 43 9.47 -10.82 3.88
CA VAL A 43 8.64 -10.60 2.68
C VAL A 43 9.06 -11.58 1.57
N LYS A 44 10.36 -11.81 1.36
CA LYS A 44 10.87 -12.78 0.37
C LYS A 44 10.44 -14.22 0.64
N ILE A 45 10.36 -14.62 1.93
CA ILE A 45 9.96 -15.99 2.31
C ILE A 45 8.44 -16.16 2.19
N LYS A 46 7.68 -15.07 2.28
CA LYS A 46 6.21 -15.08 2.35
C LYS A 46 5.52 -15.08 0.98
N LEU A 47 6.12 -14.45 -0.01
CA LEU A 47 5.55 -14.27 -1.35
C LEU A 47 6.48 -14.87 -2.39
N ASN A 48 5.98 -15.80 -3.18
CA ASN A 48 6.65 -16.33 -4.36
C ASN A 48 5.91 -15.85 -5.61
N VAL A 49 6.66 -15.39 -6.60
CA VAL A 49 6.10 -14.95 -7.88
C VAL A 49 5.84 -16.17 -8.77
N ILE A 50 4.70 -16.19 -9.44
CA ILE A 50 4.35 -17.16 -10.48
C ILE A 50 4.84 -16.58 -11.81
N GLU A 51 6.05 -16.99 -12.23
CA GLU A 51 6.74 -16.40 -13.38
C GLU A 51 5.95 -16.52 -14.68
N GLU A 52 5.23 -17.63 -14.90
CA GLU A 52 4.41 -17.85 -16.10
C GLU A 52 3.32 -16.78 -16.28
N VAL A 53 2.82 -16.23 -15.18
CA VAL A 53 1.79 -15.18 -15.21
C VAL A 53 2.41 -13.80 -15.42
N VAL A 54 3.65 -13.60 -14.97
CA VAL A 54 4.31 -12.29 -14.89
C VAL A 54 5.20 -12.00 -16.09
N ARG A 55 5.93 -13.03 -16.56
CA ARG A 55 6.93 -12.89 -17.62
C ARG A 55 6.32 -12.31 -18.90
N ASP A 56 7.00 -11.32 -19.45
CA ASP A 56 6.64 -10.60 -20.68
C ASP A 56 5.31 -9.84 -20.66
N ASN A 57 4.65 -9.77 -19.50
CA ASN A 57 3.40 -9.04 -19.33
C ASN A 57 3.60 -7.64 -18.72
N ARG A 58 2.66 -6.73 -19.04
CA ARG A 58 2.45 -5.47 -18.31
C ARG A 58 1.49 -5.75 -17.16
N ILE A 59 1.92 -5.45 -15.94
CA ILE A 59 1.18 -5.81 -14.71
C ILE A 59 0.53 -4.57 -14.11
N VAL A 60 -0.77 -4.65 -13.80
CA VAL A 60 -1.44 -3.70 -12.92
C VAL A 60 -1.52 -4.33 -11.53
N MET A 61 -0.76 -3.79 -10.59
CA MET A 61 -0.79 -4.17 -9.18
C MET A 61 -1.76 -3.28 -8.43
N VAL A 62 -2.77 -3.87 -7.79
CA VAL A 62 -3.73 -3.16 -6.94
C VAL A 62 -3.41 -3.46 -5.48
N ASP A 63 -3.27 -2.40 -4.67
CA ASP A 63 -3.05 -2.50 -3.22
C ASP A 63 -3.99 -1.58 -2.44
N ASP A 64 -4.12 -1.81 -1.13
CA ASP A 64 -4.99 -1.01 -0.27
C ASP A 64 -4.36 0.36 0.05
N SER A 65 -3.07 0.40 0.38
CA SER A 65 -2.40 1.62 0.83
C SER A 65 -0.89 1.56 0.68
N ILE A 66 -0.25 2.73 0.57
CA ILE A 66 1.21 2.89 0.71
C ILE A 66 1.48 3.79 1.93
N VAL A 67 2.10 3.22 2.96
CA VAL A 67 2.52 3.95 4.16
C VAL A 67 3.99 4.37 4.05
N ARG A 68 4.91 3.41 4.05
CA ARG A 68 6.36 3.63 3.97
C ARG A 68 6.97 3.36 2.58
N GLY A 69 6.23 2.71 1.69
CA GLY A 69 6.66 2.34 0.34
C GLY A 69 7.59 1.13 0.24
N THR A 70 8.24 0.71 1.32
CA THR A 70 9.24 -0.39 1.29
C THR A 70 8.66 -1.73 0.86
N THR A 71 7.46 -2.09 1.31
CA THR A 71 6.78 -3.32 0.91
C THR A 71 6.44 -3.29 -0.57
N CYS A 72 5.85 -2.18 -1.04
CA CYS A 72 5.49 -1.96 -2.43
C CYS A 72 6.73 -2.05 -3.34
N ALA A 73 7.82 -1.36 -2.99
CA ALA A 73 9.09 -1.42 -3.74
C ALA A 73 9.65 -2.84 -3.84
N ASN A 74 9.59 -3.62 -2.76
CA ASN A 74 10.06 -5.01 -2.76
C ASN A 74 9.19 -5.89 -3.69
N ILE A 75 7.87 -5.73 -3.67
CA ILE A 75 6.95 -6.46 -4.55
C ILE A 75 7.25 -6.12 -6.03
N ILE A 76 7.37 -4.83 -6.36
CA ILE A 76 7.71 -4.38 -7.73
C ILE A 76 9.03 -4.98 -8.19
N LYS A 77 10.05 -4.95 -7.33
CA LYS A 77 11.35 -5.54 -7.61
C LYS A 77 11.27 -7.05 -7.87
N MET A 78 10.40 -7.77 -7.16
CA MET A 78 10.15 -9.19 -7.39
C MET A 78 9.49 -9.43 -8.74
N LEU A 79 8.45 -8.63 -9.11
CA LEU A 79 7.77 -8.71 -10.40
C LEU A 79 8.73 -8.42 -11.56
N LYS A 80 9.52 -7.34 -11.48
CA LYS A 80 10.50 -7.00 -12.51
C LYS A 80 11.59 -8.09 -12.66
N ARG A 81 12.04 -8.71 -11.58
CA ARG A 81 12.97 -9.84 -11.62
C ARG A 81 12.36 -11.10 -12.27
N ALA A 82 11.06 -11.30 -12.12
CA ALA A 82 10.32 -12.38 -12.75
C ALA A 82 10.01 -12.12 -14.24
N GLY A 83 10.46 -10.98 -14.78
CA GLY A 83 10.34 -10.66 -16.21
C GLY A 83 9.12 -9.81 -16.57
N ALA A 84 8.50 -9.11 -15.63
CA ALA A 84 7.46 -8.12 -15.96
C ALA A 84 8.05 -7.01 -16.84
N LYS A 85 7.37 -6.67 -17.94
CA LYS A 85 7.75 -5.55 -18.83
C LYS A 85 7.52 -4.21 -18.16
N GLU A 86 6.35 -4.05 -17.56
CA GLU A 86 5.94 -2.85 -16.85
C GLU A 86 5.15 -3.24 -15.59
N VAL A 87 5.25 -2.42 -14.54
CA VAL A 87 4.50 -2.57 -13.30
C VAL A 87 3.81 -1.26 -12.96
N HIS A 88 2.50 -1.23 -13.13
CA HIS A 88 1.62 -0.10 -12.83
C HIS A 88 0.95 -0.30 -11.50
N VAL A 89 1.07 0.66 -10.58
CA VAL A 89 0.51 0.54 -9.22
C VAL A 89 -0.76 1.37 -9.11
N ARG A 90 -1.82 0.76 -8.54
CA ARG A 90 -3.09 1.42 -8.25
C ARG A 90 -3.45 1.18 -6.80
N ILE A 91 -3.58 2.26 -6.04
CA ILE A 91 -3.87 2.25 -4.61
C ILE A 91 -5.32 2.65 -4.39
N SER A 92 -6.06 1.82 -3.65
CA SER A 92 -7.49 2.01 -3.39
C SER A 92 -7.80 3.00 -2.27
N SER A 93 -6.78 3.58 -1.62
CA SER A 93 -6.92 4.71 -0.72
C SER A 93 -6.31 5.99 -1.32
N PRO A 94 -6.69 7.17 -0.81
CA PRO A 94 -5.90 8.39 -0.98
C PRO A 94 -4.52 8.25 -0.33
N PRO A 95 -3.54 9.12 -0.66
CA PRO A 95 -2.24 9.12 0.00
C PRO A 95 -2.38 9.45 1.50
N PHE A 96 -1.68 8.69 2.34
CA PHE A 96 -1.58 8.97 3.78
C PHE A 96 -0.67 10.18 4.02
N LEU A 97 -1.26 11.32 4.39
CA LEU A 97 -0.54 12.58 4.61
C LEU A 97 -0.28 12.85 6.10
N TYR A 98 -1.13 12.31 6.99
CA TYR A 98 -1.12 12.56 8.43
C TYR A 98 -1.16 11.26 9.22
N SER A 99 -0.56 11.26 10.41
CA SER A 99 -0.60 10.12 11.34
C SER A 99 -2.02 9.82 11.80
N CYS A 100 -2.30 8.55 12.05
CA CYS A 100 -3.58 8.15 12.65
C CYS A 100 -3.40 7.98 14.16
N TYR A 101 -4.24 8.66 14.94
CA TYR A 101 -4.22 8.56 16.40
C TYR A 101 -5.30 7.61 16.96
N PHE A 102 -6.13 7.02 16.09
CA PHE A 102 -7.33 6.31 16.50
C PHE A 102 -7.42 4.84 16.09
N GLY A 103 -6.56 4.35 15.24
CA GLY A 103 -6.70 2.95 14.83
C GLY A 103 -5.65 2.37 13.90
N THR A 104 -4.85 3.20 13.24
CA THR A 104 -3.77 2.72 12.36
C THR A 104 -2.43 2.95 13.04
N ASP A 105 -1.60 1.91 13.11
CA ASP A 105 -0.25 1.98 13.69
C ASP A 105 0.71 2.73 12.76
N VAL A 106 0.62 4.06 12.78
CA VAL A 106 1.54 4.99 12.12
C VAL A 106 1.94 6.05 13.13
N PRO A 107 3.06 5.86 13.81
CA PRO A 107 3.43 6.64 15.00
C PRO A 107 3.85 8.09 14.69
N SER A 108 4.34 8.40 13.47
CA SER A 108 4.74 9.76 13.11
C SER A 108 4.57 10.05 11.62
N ASN A 109 4.35 11.33 11.29
CA ASN A 109 4.25 11.81 9.91
C ASN A 109 5.53 11.55 9.09
N GLU A 110 6.70 11.51 9.72
CA GLU A 110 7.99 11.24 9.08
C GLU A 110 8.06 9.85 8.47
N GLN A 111 7.28 8.91 8.97
CA GLN A 111 7.20 7.54 8.44
C GLN A 111 6.25 7.42 7.23
N LEU A 112 5.46 8.47 6.95
CA LEU A 112 4.55 8.52 5.83
C LEU A 112 5.28 9.02 4.58
N ILE A 113 5.43 8.15 3.59
CA ILE A 113 6.15 8.49 2.35
C ILE A 113 5.48 9.67 1.61
N ALA A 114 4.13 9.75 1.66
CA ALA A 114 3.36 10.79 0.98
C ALA A 114 3.30 12.12 1.75
N HIS A 115 3.74 12.17 3.02
CA HIS A 115 3.78 13.41 3.81
C HIS A 115 4.77 14.42 3.23
N SER A 116 5.89 13.96 2.68
CA SER A 116 6.99 14.81 2.21
C SER A 116 7.34 14.65 0.72
N ARG A 117 6.60 13.81 -0.02
CA ARG A 117 6.90 13.50 -1.42
C ARG A 117 5.65 13.57 -2.28
N THR A 118 5.84 14.00 -3.50
CA THR A 118 4.83 13.96 -4.57
C THR A 118 4.58 12.50 -5.03
N THR A 119 3.45 12.28 -5.68
CA THR A 119 3.13 10.97 -6.26
C THR A 119 4.21 10.49 -7.24
N GLU A 120 4.80 11.43 -8.00
CA GLU A 120 5.84 11.11 -8.98
C GLU A 120 7.14 10.69 -8.29
N GLU A 121 7.58 11.39 -7.25
CA GLU A 121 8.75 11.01 -6.46
C GLU A 121 8.55 9.65 -5.78
N ILE A 122 7.33 9.36 -5.29
CA ILE A 122 6.99 8.06 -4.74
C ILE A 122 7.05 6.98 -5.81
N ARG A 123 6.52 7.24 -7.01
CA ARG A 123 6.58 6.33 -8.16
C ARG A 123 8.03 5.92 -8.47
N GLU A 124 8.92 6.90 -8.55
CA GLU A 124 10.34 6.66 -8.80
C GLU A 124 10.99 5.85 -7.69
N LEU A 125 10.73 6.22 -6.44
CA LEU A 125 11.31 5.58 -5.27
C LEU A 125 10.90 4.10 -5.13
N ILE A 126 9.63 3.77 -5.43
CA ILE A 126 9.16 2.38 -5.43
C ILE A 126 9.53 1.61 -6.71
N GLY A 127 9.99 2.31 -7.75
CA GLY A 127 10.41 1.73 -9.04
C GLY A 127 9.25 1.28 -9.93
N ALA A 128 8.07 1.90 -9.79
CA ALA A 128 6.90 1.64 -10.63
C ALA A 128 6.96 2.41 -11.96
N ASP A 129 6.34 1.85 -13.00
CA ASP A 129 6.22 2.52 -14.29
C ASP A 129 5.08 3.55 -14.27
N SER A 130 4.05 3.35 -13.43
CA SER A 130 3.08 4.39 -13.05
C SER A 130 2.51 4.14 -11.66
N LEU A 131 2.09 5.22 -10.99
CA LEU A 131 1.42 5.18 -9.68
C LEU A 131 0.16 6.03 -9.74
N GLY A 132 -0.95 5.50 -9.21
CA GLY A 132 -2.20 6.22 -9.04
C GLY A 132 -2.86 5.88 -7.71
N TYR A 133 -3.32 6.92 -7.03
CA TYR A 133 -4.10 6.83 -5.80
C TYR A 133 -5.59 7.07 -6.06
N MET A 134 -6.44 6.60 -5.16
CA MET A 134 -7.84 7.02 -5.09
C MET A 134 -7.92 8.52 -4.76
N GLU A 135 -8.77 9.25 -5.46
CA GLU A 135 -9.08 10.65 -5.15
C GLU A 135 -9.99 10.73 -3.93
N ILE A 136 -9.70 11.67 -3.01
CA ILE A 136 -10.47 11.83 -1.76
C ILE A 136 -11.95 12.08 -2.02
N ASP A 137 -12.29 12.87 -3.04
CA ASP A 137 -13.69 13.18 -3.37
C ASP A 137 -14.45 11.96 -3.90
N LYS A 138 -13.77 11.09 -4.64
CA LYS A 138 -14.35 9.82 -5.09
C LYS A 138 -14.60 8.88 -3.91
N LEU A 139 -13.68 8.83 -2.93
CA LEU A 139 -13.86 8.08 -1.70
C LEU A 139 -15.08 8.60 -0.92
N LYS A 140 -15.22 9.93 -0.76
CA LYS A 140 -16.36 10.56 -0.11
C LYS A 140 -17.69 10.22 -0.78
N ASN A 141 -17.72 10.25 -2.10
CA ASN A 141 -18.91 9.88 -2.88
C ASN A 141 -19.31 8.41 -2.73
N MET A 142 -18.34 7.50 -2.57
CA MET A 142 -18.61 6.07 -2.36
C MET A 142 -19.24 5.78 -0.99
N VAL A 143 -18.84 6.52 0.05
CA VAL A 143 -19.33 6.31 1.42
C VAL A 143 -20.68 7.02 1.66
N GLY A 144 -20.99 8.04 0.87
CA GLY A 144 -22.25 8.79 0.96
C GLY A 144 -22.38 9.53 2.27
N SER A 145 -23.58 9.45 2.90
CA SER A 145 -23.91 10.12 4.17
C SER A 145 -23.40 9.39 5.41
N LEU A 146 -22.77 8.24 5.28
CA LEU A 146 -22.17 7.52 6.41
C LEU A 146 -20.99 8.33 6.94
N GLY A 147 -21.02 8.68 8.22
CA GLY A 147 -19.90 9.34 8.88
C GLY A 147 -18.69 8.41 8.96
N TYR A 148 -17.53 8.88 8.51
CA TYR A 148 -16.25 8.16 8.62
C TYR A 148 -15.12 9.15 8.90
N CYS A 149 -14.05 8.67 9.49
CA CYS A 149 -12.86 9.46 9.72
C CYS A 149 -11.95 9.42 8.50
N ASP A 150 -11.60 10.58 7.94
CA ASP A 150 -10.67 10.76 6.83
C ASP A 150 -9.41 11.55 7.22
N ALA A 151 -9.15 11.68 8.53
CA ALA A 151 -8.11 12.54 9.08
C ALA A 151 -6.70 12.17 8.59
N CYS A 152 -6.40 10.90 8.37
CA CYS A 152 -5.11 10.47 7.83
C CYS A 152 -4.85 10.96 6.38
N PHE A 153 -5.90 11.35 5.65
CA PHE A 153 -5.82 11.92 4.31
C PHE A 153 -5.93 13.45 4.31
N THR A 154 -6.74 14.03 5.22
CA THR A 154 -7.12 15.47 5.21
C THR A 154 -6.51 16.30 6.32
N GLY A 155 -6.09 15.69 7.43
CA GLY A 155 -5.67 16.36 8.65
C GLY A 155 -6.83 16.83 9.54
N ASN A 156 -8.08 16.59 9.14
CA ASN A 156 -9.27 16.98 9.90
C ASN A 156 -9.66 15.89 10.89
N TYR A 157 -9.19 15.97 12.11
CA TYR A 157 -9.47 14.97 13.15
C TYR A 157 -10.84 15.22 13.79
N PRO A 158 -11.62 14.14 14.09
CA PRO A 158 -12.97 14.25 14.66
C PRO A 158 -12.98 14.67 16.14
N MET A 159 -11.83 14.65 16.80
CA MET A 159 -11.63 15.07 18.19
C MET A 159 -10.21 15.60 18.40
N GLU A 160 -9.95 16.20 19.56
CA GLU A 160 -8.63 16.67 19.90
C GLU A 160 -7.59 15.55 19.84
N VAL A 161 -6.49 15.83 19.16
CA VAL A 161 -5.36 14.89 19.02
C VAL A 161 -4.53 14.96 20.30
N PRO A 162 -4.15 13.81 20.91
CA PRO A 162 -3.25 13.78 22.04
C PRO A 162 -1.94 14.53 21.71
N GLY A 163 -1.43 15.34 22.66
CA GLY A 163 -0.18 16.05 22.47
C GLY A 163 0.97 15.10 22.09
N ARG A 164 1.95 15.59 21.36
CA ARG A 164 3.10 14.80 20.82
C ARG A 164 3.85 13.96 21.85
N ASP A 165 3.69 14.27 23.13
CA ASP A 165 4.39 13.59 24.25
C ASP A 165 3.82 12.23 24.63
N ILE A 166 2.66 11.83 24.09
CA ILE A 166 2.01 10.56 24.44
C ILE A 166 2.41 9.41 23.51
N SER A 167 3.02 9.70 22.36
CA SER A 167 3.41 8.68 21.38
C SER A 167 4.50 7.71 21.85
N HIS A 168 5.22 8.04 22.93
CA HIS A 168 6.27 7.22 23.55
C HIS A 168 5.85 6.53 24.85
N ALA A 169 4.58 6.64 25.26
CA ALA A 169 4.09 6.10 26.54
C ALA A 169 3.81 4.58 26.49
N PHE A 170 3.97 3.94 25.34
CA PHE A 170 3.66 2.53 25.11
C PHE A 170 4.81 1.72 24.50
N GLU A 171 6.07 2.20 24.61
CA GLU A 171 7.27 1.40 24.33
C GLU A 171 7.82 0.72 25.57
#